data_795d9f9f1637f5e333954fb5da6531f6
#
_entry.id   795d9f9f1637f5e333954fb5da6531f6
#
_cell.length_a   1.000
_cell.length_b   1.000
_cell.length_c   1.000
_cell.angle_alpha   90.00
_cell.angle_beta   90.00
_cell.angle_gamma   90.00
#
_symmetry.space_group_name_H-M   'P 1'
#
loop_
_entity.id
_entity.type
_entity.pdbx_description
1 polymer ?
#
loop_
_entity_poly.entity_id
_entity_poly.type
_entity_poly.pdbx_seq_one_letter_code
_entity_poly.pdbx_strand_id
1 'polypeptide(L)'
;MTAVIDTNVVAYLLLGTEAFVHESRACLERVATPLAPAHWEAELTNVVWMAVRAGVLPAAEGPVRLGLARRLGIESVATATLCQGALLRAIESGVSAYDTLFVELAVRSACPLLTFDKAVLKAFPDIARRPRDLVGR
;
A
#
# COMPACT_ATOMS: atom_id res chain seq x y z
N MET A 1 -4.33 -8.97 -13.30
CA MET A 1 -5.44 -8.40 -12.55
C MET A 1 -5.10 -7.00 -12.08
N THR A 2 -6.11 -6.20 -11.81
CA THR A 2 -5.95 -4.86 -11.23
C THR A 2 -6.16 -4.93 -9.72
N ALA A 3 -5.34 -4.23 -8.96
CA ALA A 3 -5.49 -4.12 -7.52
C ALA A 3 -4.91 -2.81 -7.02
N VAL A 4 -5.47 -2.27 -5.94
CA VAL A 4 -4.88 -1.16 -5.20
C VAL A 4 -3.88 -1.74 -4.21
N ILE A 5 -2.69 -1.16 -4.16
CA ILE A 5 -1.59 -1.63 -3.32
C ILE A 5 -1.37 -0.63 -2.19
N ASP A 6 -1.52 -1.07 -0.96
CA ASP A 6 -1.21 -0.23 0.19
C ASP A 6 0.31 -0.05 0.31
N THR A 7 0.72 1.08 0.82
CA THR A 7 2.14 1.45 0.99
C THR A 7 2.92 0.39 1.77
N ASN A 8 2.32 -0.25 2.77
CA ASN A 8 3.01 -1.27 3.57
C ASN A 8 3.46 -2.49 2.74
N VAL A 9 2.71 -2.87 1.71
CA VAL A 9 3.08 -3.98 0.83
C VAL A 9 4.38 -3.65 0.08
N VAL A 10 4.48 -2.44 -0.44
CA VAL A 10 5.68 -1.96 -1.12
C VAL A 10 6.84 -1.80 -0.14
N ALA A 11 6.58 -1.24 1.03
CA ALA A 11 7.59 -1.00 2.06
C ALA A 11 8.26 -2.31 2.52
N TYR A 12 7.48 -3.34 2.79
CA TYR A 12 8.03 -4.63 3.22
C TYR A 12 8.90 -5.27 2.14
N LEU A 13 8.54 -5.10 0.87
CA LEU A 13 9.37 -5.58 -0.23
C LEU A 13 10.69 -4.81 -0.30
N LEU A 14 10.64 -3.48 -0.29
CA LEU A 14 11.82 -2.64 -0.45
C LEU A 14 12.78 -2.71 0.73
N LEU A 15 12.25 -2.84 1.95
CA LEU A 15 13.06 -2.96 3.16
C LEU A 15 13.54 -4.40 3.41
N GLY A 16 12.99 -5.38 2.68
CA GLY A 16 13.32 -6.78 2.87
C GLY A 16 12.87 -7.31 4.23
N THR A 17 11.73 -6.83 4.73
CA THR A 17 11.21 -7.22 6.05
C THR A 17 10.95 -8.72 6.08
N GLU A 18 11.74 -9.45 6.85
CA GLU A 18 11.81 -10.92 6.82
C GLU A 18 10.44 -11.61 6.92
N ALA A 19 9.57 -11.10 7.81
CA ALA A 19 8.25 -11.70 8.03
C ALA A 19 7.30 -11.55 6.83
N PHE A 20 7.50 -10.56 5.94
CA PHE A 20 6.52 -10.21 4.92
C PHE A 20 7.07 -10.08 3.50
N VAL A 21 8.39 -10.07 3.31
CA VAL A 21 9.01 -9.78 2.01
C VAL A 21 8.57 -10.76 0.93
N HIS A 22 8.50 -12.04 1.24
CA HIS A 22 8.12 -13.07 0.26
C HIS A 22 6.66 -12.97 -0.14
N GLU A 23 5.80 -12.70 0.83
CA GLU A 23 4.37 -12.52 0.60
C GLU A 23 4.11 -11.29 -0.28
N SER A 24 4.79 -10.17 0.01
CA SER A 24 4.70 -8.95 -0.79
C SER A 24 5.17 -9.18 -2.23
N ARG A 25 6.30 -9.85 -2.41
CA ARG A 25 6.85 -10.13 -3.74
C ARG A 25 5.91 -11.00 -4.55
N ALA A 26 5.44 -12.10 -4.00
CA ALA A 26 4.53 -13.01 -4.68
C ALA A 26 3.24 -12.32 -5.09
N CYS A 27 2.71 -11.45 -4.25
CA CYS A 27 1.53 -10.66 -4.52
C CYS A 27 1.76 -9.69 -5.69
N LEU A 28 2.82 -8.90 -5.64
CA LEU A 28 3.12 -7.90 -6.66
C LEU A 28 3.40 -8.50 -8.03
N GLU A 29 3.98 -9.70 -8.07
CA GLU A 29 4.21 -10.43 -9.32
C GLU A 29 2.91 -10.85 -10.01
N ARG A 30 1.81 -10.97 -9.27
CA ARG A 30 0.51 -11.37 -9.80
C ARG A 30 -0.38 -10.20 -10.22
N VAL A 31 -0.05 -8.99 -9.80
CA VAL A 31 -0.84 -7.81 -10.10
C VAL A 31 -0.32 -7.13 -11.36
N ALA A 32 -1.05 -7.26 -12.46
CA ALA A 32 -0.66 -6.68 -13.75
C ALA A 32 -0.80 -5.16 -13.75
N THR A 33 -1.82 -4.64 -13.08
CA THR A 33 -2.10 -3.21 -13.02
C THR A 33 -2.21 -2.75 -11.57
N PRO A 34 -1.08 -2.46 -10.91
CA PRO A 34 -1.09 -1.96 -9.54
C PRO A 34 -1.43 -0.47 -9.52
N LEU A 35 -2.39 -0.10 -8.68
CA LEU A 35 -2.84 1.29 -8.49
C LEU A 35 -2.57 1.74 -7.06
N ALA A 36 -2.37 3.03 -6.86
CA ALA A 36 -2.35 3.62 -5.52
C ALA A 36 -2.77 5.10 -5.59
N PRO A 37 -3.37 5.65 -4.52
CA PRO A 37 -3.57 7.09 -4.42
C PRO A 37 -2.23 7.79 -4.40
N ALA A 38 -2.11 8.95 -5.02
CA ALA A 38 -0.82 9.61 -5.28
C ALA A 38 0.04 9.87 -4.03
N HIS A 39 -0.57 9.94 -2.84
CA HIS A 39 0.19 10.14 -1.59
C HIS A 39 1.03 8.94 -1.16
N TRP A 40 0.91 7.78 -1.83
CA TRP A 40 1.68 6.60 -1.50
C TRP A 40 3.20 6.83 -1.57
N GLU A 41 3.64 7.65 -2.51
CA GLU A 41 5.07 7.94 -2.65
C GLU A 41 5.61 8.72 -1.44
N ALA A 42 4.83 9.68 -0.93
CA ALA A 42 5.20 10.44 0.25
C ALA A 42 5.20 9.55 1.51
N GLU A 43 4.21 8.68 1.64
CA GLU A 43 4.16 7.72 2.74
C GLU A 43 5.36 6.77 2.71
N LEU A 44 5.68 6.23 1.53
CA LEU A 44 6.83 5.34 1.37
C LEU A 44 8.14 6.06 1.71
N THR A 45 8.29 7.29 1.27
CA THR A 45 9.45 8.11 1.58
C THR A 45 9.64 8.23 3.10
N ASN A 46 8.54 8.49 3.81
CA ASN A 46 8.57 8.60 5.27
C ASN A 46 8.90 7.26 5.95
N VAL A 47 8.36 6.16 5.44
CA VAL A 47 8.67 4.82 5.97
C VAL A 47 10.15 4.50 5.82
N VAL A 48 10.76 4.82 4.66
CA VAL A 48 12.20 4.62 4.45
C VAL A 48 13.01 5.49 5.39
N TRP A 49 12.61 6.75 5.58
CA TRP A 49 13.27 7.64 6.55
C TRP A 49 13.23 7.08 7.97
N MET A 50 12.08 6.58 8.40
CA MET A 50 11.94 5.95 9.72
C MET A 50 12.83 4.72 9.88
N ALA A 51 12.98 3.92 8.82
CA ALA A 51 13.85 2.74 8.84
C ALA A 51 15.33 3.13 8.99
N VAL A 52 15.76 4.18 8.30
CA VAL A 52 17.11 4.74 8.46
C VAL A 52 17.32 5.25 9.88
N ARG A 53 16.36 6.01 10.38
CA ARG A 53 16.42 6.58 11.73
C ARG A 53 16.47 5.51 12.83
N ALA A 54 15.77 4.39 12.63
CA ALA A 54 15.75 3.27 13.55
C ALA A 54 16.99 2.36 13.43
N GLY A 55 17.89 2.63 12.50
CA GLY A 55 19.07 1.81 12.26
C GLY A 55 18.81 0.51 11.52
N VAL A 56 17.62 0.35 10.94
CA VAL A 56 17.25 -0.84 10.15
C VAL A 56 17.91 -0.80 8.77
N LEU A 57 18.12 0.39 8.24
CA LEU A 57 18.69 0.61 6.91
C LEU A 57 19.80 1.67 6.99
N PRO A 58 20.99 1.42 6.36
CA PRO A 58 22.01 2.46 6.28
C PRO A 58 21.50 3.69 5.49
N ALA A 59 21.87 4.88 5.94
CA ALA A 59 21.42 6.12 5.31
C ALA A 59 21.69 6.18 3.81
N ALA A 60 22.86 5.69 3.36
CA ALA A 60 23.22 5.68 1.95
C ALA A 60 22.31 4.79 1.09
N GLU A 61 21.70 3.77 1.69
CA GLU A 61 20.79 2.87 0.98
C GLU A 61 19.35 3.38 0.88
N GLY A 62 18.98 4.35 1.72
CA GLY A 62 17.61 4.88 1.74
C GLY A 62 17.13 5.36 0.37
N PRO A 63 17.82 6.34 -0.25
CA PRO A 63 17.43 6.83 -1.58
C PRO A 63 17.47 5.74 -2.66
N VAL A 64 18.41 4.80 -2.58
CA VAL A 64 18.53 3.70 -3.54
C VAL A 64 17.30 2.79 -3.46
N ARG A 65 16.92 2.39 -2.24
CA ARG A 65 15.72 1.55 -2.01
C ARG A 65 14.46 2.26 -2.48
N LEU A 66 14.31 3.53 -2.13
CA LEU A 66 13.17 4.32 -2.56
C LEU A 66 13.08 4.40 -4.08
N GLY A 67 14.21 4.58 -4.76
CA GLY A 67 14.25 4.62 -6.23
C GLY A 67 13.77 3.35 -6.91
N LEU A 68 13.92 2.18 -6.26
CA LEU A 68 13.45 0.91 -6.80
C LEU A 68 11.92 0.83 -6.90
N ALA A 69 11.20 1.63 -6.12
CA ALA A 69 9.74 1.64 -6.13
C ALA A 69 9.17 1.97 -7.53
N ARG A 70 9.87 2.78 -8.30
CA ARG A 70 9.45 3.15 -9.67
C ARG A 70 9.38 1.95 -10.61
N ARG A 71 10.17 0.91 -10.35
CA ARG A 71 10.20 -0.31 -11.18
C ARG A 71 8.97 -1.19 -10.98
N LEU A 72 8.19 -0.94 -9.95
CA LEU A 72 6.98 -1.71 -9.65
C LEU A 72 5.82 -1.34 -10.58
N GLY A 73 5.92 -0.23 -11.29
CA GLY A 73 4.90 0.20 -12.25
C GLY A 73 3.58 0.61 -11.59
N ILE A 74 3.62 1.06 -10.34
CA ILE A 74 2.41 1.50 -9.64
C ILE A 74 1.88 2.79 -10.27
N GLU A 75 0.65 2.74 -10.73
CA GLU A 75 -0.04 3.89 -11.31
C GLU A 75 -0.62 4.74 -10.18
N SER A 76 -0.17 6.00 -10.09
CA SER A 76 -0.64 6.95 -9.08
C SER A 76 -1.92 7.63 -9.55
N VAL A 77 -2.93 7.62 -8.68
CA VAL A 77 -4.22 8.27 -8.96
C VAL A 77 -4.34 9.50 -8.07
N ALA A 78 -4.71 10.65 -8.66
CA ALA A 78 -4.83 11.91 -7.93
C ALA A 78 -5.80 11.79 -6.76
N THR A 79 -5.37 12.22 -5.58
CA THR A 79 -6.17 12.11 -4.36
C THR A 79 -7.38 13.05 -4.34
N ALA A 80 -7.34 14.15 -5.09
CA ALA A 80 -8.38 15.17 -5.07
C ALA A 80 -9.78 14.61 -5.32
N THR A 81 -9.91 13.64 -6.23
CA THR A 81 -11.19 13.00 -6.56
C THR A 81 -11.65 11.99 -5.51
N LEU A 82 -10.75 11.56 -4.62
CA LEU A 82 -11.00 10.51 -3.63
C LEU A 82 -11.33 11.06 -2.24
N CYS A 83 -11.00 12.32 -1.98
CA CYS A 83 -10.99 12.87 -0.62
C CYS A 83 -12.36 12.83 0.08
N GLN A 84 -13.44 13.20 -0.61
CA GLN A 84 -14.77 13.22 0.02
C GLN A 84 -15.24 11.84 0.43
N GLY A 85 -15.12 10.87 -0.47
CA GLY A 85 -15.49 9.47 -0.18
C GLY A 85 -14.61 8.85 0.91
N ALA A 86 -13.30 9.14 0.86
CA ALA A 86 -12.37 8.68 1.88
C ALA A 86 -12.71 9.25 3.26
N LEU A 87 -13.05 10.53 3.34
CA LEU A 87 -13.45 11.17 4.60
C LEU A 87 -14.71 10.52 5.18
N LEU A 88 -15.73 10.27 4.36
CA LEU A 88 -16.95 9.59 4.81
C LEU A 88 -16.64 8.22 5.39
N ARG A 89 -15.78 7.45 4.71
CA ARG A 89 -15.36 6.12 5.20
C ARG A 89 -14.57 6.20 6.50
N ALA A 90 -13.72 7.21 6.64
CA ALA A 90 -12.96 7.44 7.87
C ALA A 90 -13.89 7.76 9.05
N ILE A 91 -14.88 8.63 8.84
CA ILE A 91 -15.87 9.00 9.86
C ILE A 91 -16.67 7.76 10.31
N GLU A 92 -17.11 6.93 9.38
CA GLU A 92 -17.94 5.77 9.68
C GLU A 92 -17.14 4.63 10.34
N SER A 93 -15.89 4.42 9.92
CA SER A 93 -15.09 3.27 10.34
C SER A 93 -14.12 3.54 11.49
N GLY A 94 -13.72 4.79 11.70
CA GLY A 94 -12.66 5.13 12.64
C GLY A 94 -11.24 4.87 12.09
N VAL A 95 -11.13 4.42 10.83
CA VAL A 95 -9.84 4.26 10.15
C VAL A 95 -9.41 5.61 9.58
N SER A 96 -8.11 5.92 9.65
CA SER A 96 -7.61 7.23 9.21
C SER A 96 -7.95 7.53 7.75
N ALA A 97 -8.11 8.80 7.42
CA ALA A 97 -8.40 9.22 6.05
C ALA A 97 -7.25 8.89 5.09
N TYR A 98 -6.01 8.85 5.55
CA TYR A 98 -4.87 8.42 4.74
C TYR A 98 -5.07 6.98 4.26
N ASP A 99 -5.55 6.09 5.13
CA ASP A 99 -5.81 4.70 4.79
C ASP A 99 -7.09 4.53 3.96
N THR A 100 -8.13 5.28 4.27
CA THR A 100 -9.40 5.17 3.52
C THR A 100 -9.33 5.76 2.12
N LEU A 101 -8.31 6.55 1.79
CA LEU A 101 -8.03 6.94 0.41
C LEU A 101 -7.75 5.71 -0.46
N PHE A 102 -7.01 4.73 0.06
CA PHE A 102 -6.78 3.46 -0.63
C PHE A 102 -8.07 2.67 -0.80
N VAL A 103 -8.90 2.63 0.23
CA VAL A 103 -10.20 1.95 0.20
C VAL A 103 -11.11 2.57 -0.86
N GLU A 104 -11.21 3.89 -0.88
CA GLU A 104 -12.04 4.62 -1.85
C GLU A 104 -11.60 4.35 -3.28
N LEU A 105 -10.29 4.35 -3.53
CA LEU A 105 -9.76 4.03 -4.84
C LEU A 105 -10.13 2.61 -5.27
N ALA A 106 -10.03 1.64 -4.36
CA ALA A 106 -10.37 0.25 -4.64
C ALA A 106 -11.84 0.09 -5.02
N VAL A 107 -12.73 0.77 -4.31
CA VAL A 107 -14.17 0.75 -4.61
C VAL A 107 -14.45 1.35 -5.98
N ARG A 108 -13.88 2.52 -6.27
CA ARG A 108 -14.09 3.17 -7.58
C ARG A 108 -13.51 2.39 -8.75
N SER A 109 -12.43 1.67 -8.51
CA SER A 109 -11.76 0.86 -9.53
C SER A 109 -12.33 -0.55 -9.62
N ALA A 110 -13.30 -0.89 -8.79
CA ALA A 110 -13.92 -2.21 -8.69
C ALA A 110 -12.88 -3.34 -8.58
N CYS A 111 -11.89 -3.12 -7.71
CA CYS A 111 -10.80 -4.08 -7.48
C CYS A 111 -10.46 -4.18 -5.98
N PRO A 112 -9.75 -5.22 -5.56
CA PRO A 112 -9.38 -5.37 -4.16
C PRO A 112 -8.29 -4.38 -3.76
N LEU A 113 -8.26 -4.05 -2.46
CA LEU A 113 -7.15 -3.38 -1.80
C LEU A 113 -6.29 -4.44 -1.12
N LEU A 114 -5.01 -4.49 -1.45
CA LEU A 114 -4.05 -5.41 -0.84
C LEU A 114 -3.28 -4.67 0.26
N THR A 115 -3.37 -5.17 1.48
CA THR A 115 -2.81 -4.52 2.67
C THR A 115 -2.47 -5.53 3.75
N PHE A 116 -1.49 -5.18 4.60
CA PHE A 116 -1.20 -5.90 5.83
C PHE A 116 -1.83 -5.25 7.05
N ASP A 117 -2.46 -4.09 6.90
CA ASP A 117 -3.02 -3.33 8.02
C ASP A 117 -4.24 -4.04 8.61
N LYS A 118 -4.12 -4.48 9.86
CA LYS A 118 -5.18 -5.23 10.54
C LYS A 118 -6.45 -4.42 10.74
N ALA A 119 -6.32 -3.12 11.00
CA ALA A 119 -7.48 -2.25 11.19
C ALA A 119 -8.27 -2.09 9.88
N VAL A 120 -7.57 -1.93 8.76
CA VAL A 120 -8.19 -1.84 7.43
C VAL A 120 -8.85 -3.17 7.05
N LEU A 121 -8.15 -4.28 7.26
CA LEU A 121 -8.70 -5.62 6.97
C LEU A 121 -9.96 -5.90 7.78
N LYS A 122 -9.99 -5.47 9.04
CA LYS A 122 -11.15 -5.66 9.93
C LYS A 122 -12.32 -4.76 9.53
N ALA A 123 -12.05 -3.50 9.20
CA ALA A 123 -13.08 -2.51 8.90
C ALA A 123 -13.70 -2.69 7.51
N PHE A 124 -12.94 -3.21 6.54
CA PHE A 124 -13.37 -3.32 5.15
C PHE A 124 -13.14 -4.73 4.59
N PRO A 125 -13.76 -5.76 5.21
CA PRO A 125 -13.49 -7.17 4.84
C PRO A 125 -13.90 -7.53 3.42
N ASP A 126 -14.84 -6.79 2.81
CA ASP A 126 -15.29 -7.05 1.44
C ASP A 126 -14.40 -6.39 0.39
N ILE A 127 -13.54 -5.47 0.80
CA ILE A 127 -12.69 -4.68 -0.10
C ILE A 127 -11.21 -5.02 0.10
N ALA A 128 -10.77 -5.06 1.35
CA ALA A 128 -9.38 -5.28 1.72
C ALA A 128 -9.06 -6.76 1.85
N ARG A 129 -7.88 -7.15 1.36
CA ARG A 129 -7.38 -8.52 1.43
C ARG A 129 -5.91 -8.50 1.80
N ARG A 130 -5.51 -9.47 2.59
CA ARG A 130 -4.09 -9.68 2.84
C ARG A 130 -3.44 -10.25 1.57
N PRO A 131 -2.20 -9.85 1.23
CA PRO A 131 -1.54 -10.33 0.01
C PRO A 131 -1.54 -11.85 -0.17
N ARG A 132 -1.34 -12.64 0.89
CA ARG A 132 -1.35 -14.10 0.79
C ARG A 132 -2.69 -14.68 0.32
N ASP A 133 -3.78 -13.99 0.62
CA ASP A 133 -5.13 -14.46 0.24
C ASP A 133 -5.37 -14.32 -1.26
N LEU A 134 -4.65 -13.40 -1.90
CA LEU A 134 -4.65 -13.28 -3.35
C LEU A 134 -3.86 -14.43 -3.99
N VAL A 135 -2.69 -14.74 -3.43
CA VAL A 135 -1.77 -15.75 -3.98
C VAL A 135 -2.31 -17.17 -3.78
N GLY A 136 -3.05 -17.41 -2.72
CA GLY A 136 -3.65 -18.71 -2.40
C GLY A 136 -4.83 -19.12 -3.27
N ARG A 137 -5.22 -18.26 -4.18
CA ARG A 137 -6.30 -18.52 -5.14
C ARG A 137 -5.71 -18.80 -6.53
#